data_03dacd724f21e0ecf82a4976d2b43353
#
_entry.id   03dacd724f21e0ecf82a4976d2b43353
#
_cell.length_a   1.000
_cell.length_b   1.000
_cell.length_c   1.000
_cell.angle_alpha   90.00
_cell.angle_beta   90.00
_cell.angle_gamma   90.00
#
_symmetry.space_group_name_H-M   'P 1'
#
loop_
_entity.id
_entity.type
_entity.pdbx_description
1 polymer ?
#
loop_
_entity_poly.entity_id
_entity_poly.type
_entity_poly.pdbx_seq_one_letter_code
_entity_poly.pdbx_strand_id
1 'polypeptide(L)'
;KTFVGQAGGKVVAIPTTAEDGYQYAVREKIEGVITDKTKAICIINPGNPTGKVLTHDEMKLIVDIALEHDLYIIADEVYREFTYDGKEMATFGSFKEAEQNVIIVDSVSKRFSACGARIGSIASKNQELMGNLMKLCQARLCCPTLDMLGAAALYNLDPSYFDDIKKEYEYR
;
A
#
# COMPACT_ATOMS: atom_id res chain seq x y z
N LYS A 1 5.88 -1.70 -12.85
CA LYS A 1 7.19 -1.86 -13.52
C LYS A 1 7.65 -0.57 -14.20
N THR A 2 6.79 0.11 -14.96
CA THR A 2 7.15 1.28 -15.79
C THR A 2 7.79 2.42 -14.99
N PHE A 3 7.14 2.91 -13.93
CA PHE A 3 7.67 4.02 -13.12
C PHE A 3 8.98 3.69 -12.40
N VAL A 4 9.11 2.46 -11.90
CA VAL A 4 10.36 2.00 -11.28
C VAL A 4 11.47 1.95 -12.32
N GLY A 5 11.17 1.47 -13.54
CA GLY A 5 12.13 1.47 -14.65
C GLY A 5 12.56 2.87 -15.08
N GLN A 6 11.63 3.85 -15.13
CA GLN A 6 11.95 5.25 -15.40
C GLN A 6 12.88 5.88 -14.36
N ALA A 7 12.78 5.43 -13.11
CA ALA A 7 13.69 5.84 -12.02
C ALA A 7 15.01 5.04 -11.99
N GLY A 8 15.30 4.22 -13.02
CA GLY A 8 16.50 3.41 -13.08
C GLY A 8 16.47 2.13 -12.23
N GLY A 9 15.33 1.83 -11.64
CA GLY A 9 15.14 0.63 -10.81
C GLY A 9 14.70 -0.59 -11.60
N LYS A 10 14.84 -1.78 -10.98
CA LYS A 10 14.35 -3.06 -11.51
C LYS A 10 13.33 -3.66 -10.55
N VAL A 11 12.19 -4.08 -11.07
CA VAL A 11 11.19 -4.83 -10.31
C VAL A 11 11.45 -6.31 -10.49
N VAL A 12 11.64 -7.01 -9.38
CA VAL A 12 11.67 -8.48 -9.31
C VAL A 12 10.38 -8.94 -8.64
N ALA A 13 9.60 -9.75 -9.34
CA ALA A 13 8.33 -10.23 -8.83
C ALA A 13 8.52 -11.57 -8.12
N ILE A 14 7.83 -11.76 -6.99
CA ILE A 14 7.67 -13.06 -6.36
C ILE A 14 6.49 -13.76 -7.07
N PRO A 15 6.72 -14.88 -7.77
CA PRO A 15 5.65 -15.58 -8.46
C PRO A 15 4.68 -16.22 -7.47
N THR A 16 3.39 -16.10 -7.77
CA THR A 16 2.30 -16.73 -7.03
C THR A 16 1.30 -17.35 -7.99
N THR A 17 0.55 -18.34 -7.53
CA THR A 17 -0.47 -19.02 -8.30
C THR A 17 -1.80 -19.11 -7.56
N ALA A 18 -2.87 -19.42 -8.27
CA ALA A 18 -4.18 -19.60 -7.64
C ALA A 18 -4.18 -20.84 -6.71
N GLU A 19 -3.42 -21.87 -7.09
CA GLU A 19 -3.29 -23.13 -6.33
C GLU A 19 -2.63 -22.91 -4.97
N ASP A 20 -1.70 -21.95 -4.85
CA ASP A 20 -1.07 -21.60 -3.58
C ASP A 20 -1.79 -20.46 -2.84
N GLY A 21 -3.00 -20.08 -3.30
CA GLY A 21 -3.78 -18.97 -2.73
C GLY A 21 -3.08 -17.62 -2.87
N TYR A 22 -2.26 -17.46 -3.89
CA TYR A 22 -1.44 -16.27 -4.14
C TYR A 22 -0.49 -15.93 -2.98
N GLN A 23 0.04 -16.98 -2.33
CA GLN A 23 0.88 -16.82 -1.14
C GLN A 23 2.30 -16.38 -1.49
N TYR A 24 2.63 -15.15 -1.12
CA TYR A 24 3.96 -14.56 -1.28
C TYR A 24 4.65 -14.23 0.05
N ALA A 25 3.88 -14.14 1.14
CA ALA A 25 4.42 -13.88 2.47
C ALA A 25 5.01 -15.17 3.07
N VAL A 26 6.06 -15.65 2.45
CA VAL A 26 6.86 -16.82 2.83
C VAL A 26 8.31 -16.40 2.79
N ARG A 27 9.05 -16.64 3.88
CA ARG A 27 10.43 -16.15 4.06
C ARG A 27 11.33 -16.53 2.89
N GLU A 28 11.31 -17.79 2.52
CA GLU A 28 12.15 -18.33 1.44
C GLU A 28 11.84 -17.69 0.08
N LYS A 29 10.56 -17.39 -0.18
CA LYS A 29 10.16 -16.72 -1.43
C LYS A 29 10.64 -15.26 -1.47
N ILE A 30 10.57 -14.55 -0.35
CA ILE A 30 10.97 -13.15 -0.26
C ILE A 30 12.49 -13.06 -0.30
N GLU A 31 13.19 -13.78 0.56
CA GLU A 31 14.66 -13.75 0.64
C GLU A 31 15.32 -14.27 -0.65
N GLY A 32 14.68 -15.22 -1.33
CA GLY A 32 15.16 -15.75 -2.61
C GLY A 32 15.27 -14.71 -3.74
N VAL A 33 14.64 -13.53 -3.59
CA VAL A 33 14.72 -12.44 -4.57
C VAL A 33 15.45 -11.19 -4.04
N ILE A 34 15.84 -11.19 -2.75
CA ILE A 34 16.61 -10.09 -2.15
C ILE A 34 18.07 -10.20 -2.58
N THR A 35 18.68 -9.06 -2.86
CA THR A 35 20.09 -8.90 -3.16
C THR A 35 20.62 -7.64 -2.46
N ASP A 36 21.94 -7.44 -2.48
CA ASP A 36 22.60 -6.20 -2.01
C ASP A 36 22.10 -4.91 -2.68
N LYS A 37 21.43 -5.05 -3.84
CA LYS A 37 20.84 -3.94 -4.60
C LYS A 37 19.36 -3.71 -4.29
N THR A 38 18.73 -4.59 -3.54
CA THR A 38 17.32 -4.43 -3.15
C THR A 38 17.18 -3.23 -2.22
N LYS A 39 16.15 -2.40 -2.44
CA LYS A 39 15.90 -1.19 -1.65
C LYS A 39 14.52 -1.18 -0.99
N ALA A 40 13.56 -1.89 -1.57
CA ALA A 40 12.20 -1.89 -1.04
C ALA A 40 11.45 -3.17 -1.39
N ILE A 41 10.52 -3.54 -0.52
CA ILE A 41 9.47 -4.52 -0.77
C ILE A 41 8.19 -3.73 -1.07
N CYS A 42 7.60 -3.95 -2.26
CA CYS A 42 6.36 -3.29 -2.65
C CYS A 42 5.19 -4.26 -2.51
N ILE A 43 4.17 -3.85 -1.77
CA ILE A 43 3.01 -4.68 -1.44
C ILE A 43 1.74 -3.91 -1.75
N ILE A 44 0.75 -4.61 -2.31
CA ILE A 44 -0.62 -4.11 -2.43
C ILE A 44 -1.47 -4.95 -1.48
N ASN A 45 -2.05 -4.35 -0.45
CA ASN A 45 -2.85 -5.06 0.54
C ASN A 45 -4.09 -4.23 0.93
N PRO A 46 -5.30 -4.72 0.64
CA PRO A 46 -5.68 -5.93 -0.10
C PRO A 46 -5.16 -5.96 -1.54
N GLY A 47 -4.86 -7.15 -2.07
CA GLY A 47 -4.18 -7.38 -3.33
C GLY A 47 -5.06 -7.21 -4.57
N ASN A 48 -4.61 -6.46 -5.56
CA ASN A 48 -5.21 -6.41 -6.89
C ASN A 48 -4.26 -7.11 -7.90
N PRO A 49 -4.70 -8.10 -8.64
CA PRO A 49 -6.09 -8.55 -8.88
C PRO A 49 -6.54 -9.74 -8.00
N THR A 50 -5.70 -10.23 -7.10
CA THR A 50 -5.89 -11.54 -6.44
C THR A 50 -6.91 -11.54 -5.31
N GLY A 51 -7.24 -10.37 -4.73
CA GLY A 51 -8.07 -10.28 -3.53
C GLY A 51 -7.38 -10.78 -2.26
N LYS A 52 -6.09 -11.13 -2.31
CA LYS A 52 -5.33 -11.58 -1.13
C LYS A 52 -5.33 -10.46 -0.09
N VAL A 53 -5.75 -10.79 1.13
CA VAL A 53 -5.61 -9.97 2.32
C VAL A 53 -4.57 -10.63 3.22
N LEU A 54 -3.52 -9.90 3.57
CA LEU A 54 -2.48 -10.38 4.47
C LEU A 54 -3.00 -10.44 5.90
N THR A 55 -2.66 -11.52 6.59
CA THR A 55 -2.84 -11.61 8.05
C THR A 55 -1.79 -10.75 8.76
N HIS A 56 -2.03 -10.47 10.06
CA HIS A 56 -1.06 -9.76 10.88
C HIS A 56 0.30 -10.47 10.93
N ASP A 57 0.31 -11.81 11.03
CA ASP A 57 1.54 -12.60 11.09
C ASP A 57 2.29 -12.57 9.75
N GLU A 58 1.59 -12.62 8.62
CA GLU A 58 2.19 -12.46 7.30
C GLU A 58 2.82 -11.08 7.12
N MET A 59 2.14 -10.03 7.62
CA MET A 59 2.68 -8.67 7.62
C MET A 59 3.89 -8.55 8.54
N LYS A 60 3.84 -9.15 9.74
CA LYS A 60 4.96 -9.17 10.68
C LYS A 60 6.20 -9.85 10.08
N LEU A 61 6.01 -10.98 9.40
CA LEU A 61 7.10 -11.65 8.70
C LEU A 61 7.78 -10.72 7.67
N ILE A 62 6.98 -9.98 6.89
CA ILE A 62 7.50 -9.04 5.90
C ILE A 62 8.24 -7.88 6.57
N VAL A 63 7.72 -7.38 7.70
CA VAL A 63 8.36 -6.35 8.51
C VAL A 63 9.71 -6.83 9.04
N ASP A 64 9.77 -8.04 9.58
CA ASP A 64 11.01 -8.60 10.12
C ASP A 64 12.08 -8.73 9.03
N ILE A 65 11.72 -9.28 7.87
CA ILE A 65 12.64 -9.37 6.73
C ILE A 65 13.11 -7.98 6.27
N ALA A 66 12.20 -7.01 6.21
CA ALA A 66 12.57 -5.66 5.80
C ALA A 66 13.56 -5.01 6.77
N LEU A 67 13.40 -5.22 8.07
CA LEU A 67 14.33 -4.74 9.09
C LEU A 67 15.68 -5.46 9.04
N GLU A 68 15.66 -6.80 8.88
CA GLU A 68 16.87 -7.62 8.77
C GLU A 68 17.75 -7.21 7.58
N HIS A 69 17.15 -6.76 6.49
CA HIS A 69 17.84 -6.39 5.24
C HIS A 69 17.93 -4.88 5.00
N ASP A 70 17.53 -4.04 5.96
CA ASP A 70 17.49 -2.56 5.85
C ASP A 70 16.73 -2.08 4.60
N LEU A 71 15.52 -2.64 4.41
CA LEU A 71 14.66 -2.33 3.27
C LEU A 71 13.50 -1.42 3.67
N TYR A 72 13.03 -0.61 2.73
CA TYR A 72 11.75 0.06 2.83
C TYR A 72 10.59 -0.91 2.50
N ILE A 73 9.44 -0.66 3.11
CA ILE A 73 8.16 -1.29 2.75
C ILE A 73 7.29 -0.22 2.11
N ILE A 74 6.98 -0.37 0.83
CA ILE A 74 6.01 0.48 0.13
C ILE A 74 4.69 -0.28 0.13
N ALA A 75 3.76 0.14 0.99
CA ALA A 75 2.46 -0.49 1.16
C ALA A 75 1.38 0.33 0.44
N ASP A 76 0.87 -0.18 -0.65
CA ASP A 76 -0.32 0.34 -1.32
C ASP A 76 -1.56 -0.22 -0.62
N GLU A 77 -2.24 0.64 0.14
CA GLU A 77 -3.41 0.29 0.93
C GLU A 77 -4.71 0.88 0.35
N VAL A 78 -4.71 1.22 -0.93
CA VAL A 78 -5.84 1.88 -1.60
C VAL A 78 -7.15 1.08 -1.52
N TYR A 79 -7.08 -0.24 -1.33
CA TYR A 79 -8.22 -1.14 -1.20
C TYR A 79 -8.58 -1.47 0.25
N ARG A 80 -8.11 -0.73 1.24
CA ARG A 80 -8.25 -1.02 2.67
C ARG A 80 -9.69 -1.22 3.16
N GLU A 81 -10.68 -0.63 2.51
CA GLU A 81 -12.10 -0.79 2.85
C GLU A 81 -12.73 -2.04 2.21
N PHE A 82 -12.04 -2.70 1.27
CA PHE A 82 -12.57 -3.81 0.49
C PHE A 82 -12.04 -5.15 1.01
N THR A 83 -12.39 -5.46 2.26
CA THR A 83 -12.17 -6.77 2.87
C THR A 83 -13.52 -7.43 3.12
N TYR A 84 -13.63 -8.72 2.80
CA TYR A 84 -14.85 -9.50 2.81
C TYR A 84 -14.69 -10.73 3.68
N ASP A 85 -15.76 -11.50 3.91
CA ASP A 85 -15.75 -12.75 4.68
C ASP A 85 -15.24 -12.57 6.12
N GLY A 86 -15.55 -11.43 6.74
CA GLY A 86 -15.11 -11.12 8.10
C GLY A 86 -13.59 -10.89 8.26
N LYS A 87 -12.85 -10.74 7.16
CA LYS A 87 -11.42 -10.42 7.23
C LYS A 87 -11.23 -8.97 7.65
N GLU A 88 -10.34 -8.78 8.61
CA GLU A 88 -9.94 -7.45 9.06
C GLU A 88 -8.71 -6.97 8.31
N MET A 89 -8.72 -5.69 7.94
CA MET A 89 -7.57 -5.04 7.34
C MET A 89 -6.63 -4.55 8.43
N ALA A 90 -5.40 -5.08 8.44
CA ALA A 90 -4.30 -4.49 9.19
C ALA A 90 -3.48 -3.55 8.28
N THR A 91 -2.90 -2.51 8.86
CA THR A 91 -2.03 -1.57 8.16
C THR A 91 -0.56 -1.78 8.54
N PHE A 92 0.35 -1.65 7.57
CA PHE A 92 1.79 -1.64 7.85
C PHE A 92 2.20 -0.46 8.75
N GLY A 93 1.41 0.61 8.77
CA GLY A 93 1.63 1.75 9.67
C GLY A 93 1.45 1.45 11.16
N SER A 94 0.91 0.28 11.54
CA SER A 94 0.76 -0.15 12.94
C SER A 94 2.05 -0.72 13.55
N PHE A 95 3.03 -1.12 12.73
CA PHE A 95 4.29 -1.71 13.18
C PHE A 95 5.28 -0.61 13.59
N LYS A 96 5.29 -0.28 14.89
CA LYS A 96 6.12 0.82 15.42
C LYS A 96 7.61 0.59 15.26
N GLU A 97 8.05 -0.66 15.33
CA GLU A 97 9.45 -1.06 15.14
C GLU A 97 9.97 -0.75 13.73
N ALA A 98 9.09 -0.70 12.73
CA ALA A 98 9.43 -0.41 11.33
C ALA A 98 8.94 0.96 10.85
N GLU A 99 8.54 1.86 11.75
CA GLU A 99 7.92 3.15 11.37
C GLU A 99 8.80 4.02 10.47
N GLN A 100 10.14 3.87 10.54
CA GLN A 100 11.08 4.58 9.70
C GLN A 100 11.26 3.93 8.31
N ASN A 101 10.85 2.67 8.16
CA ASN A 101 10.98 1.90 6.93
C ASN A 101 9.66 1.84 6.14
N VAL A 102 8.52 2.09 6.78
CA VAL A 102 7.19 1.97 6.17
C VAL A 102 6.81 3.26 5.43
N ILE A 103 6.32 3.07 4.22
CA ILE A 103 5.75 4.09 3.34
C ILE A 103 4.35 3.62 2.94
N ILE A 104 3.32 4.27 3.46
CA ILE A 104 1.93 4.00 3.09
C ILE A 104 1.56 4.85 1.88
N VAL A 105 0.97 4.20 0.89
CA VAL A 105 0.38 4.86 -0.28
C VAL A 105 -1.12 4.62 -0.26
N ASP A 106 -1.90 5.66 -0.40
CA ASP A 106 -3.36 5.62 -0.41
C ASP A 106 -3.93 6.59 -1.46
N SER A 107 -5.21 6.47 -1.77
CA SER A 107 -5.92 7.32 -2.72
C SER A 107 -7.42 7.34 -2.45
N VAL A 108 -8.05 8.46 -2.74
CA VAL A 108 -9.53 8.56 -2.73
C VAL A 108 -10.18 7.80 -3.89
N SER A 109 -9.38 7.36 -4.86
CA SER A 109 -9.85 6.76 -6.13
C SER A 109 -10.74 5.54 -5.94
N LYS A 110 -10.39 4.63 -5.03
CA LYS A 110 -11.13 3.39 -4.78
C LYS A 110 -12.01 3.53 -3.55
N ARG A 111 -11.40 3.95 -2.45
CA ARG A 111 -12.03 4.10 -1.16
C ARG A 111 -13.35 4.90 -1.22
N PHE A 112 -13.34 6.01 -1.95
CA PHE A 112 -14.48 6.93 -2.06
C PHE A 112 -15.09 7.00 -3.47
N SER A 113 -14.77 6.04 -4.33
CA SER A 113 -15.20 6.03 -5.75
C SER A 113 -14.88 7.34 -6.50
N ALA A 114 -13.87 8.07 -6.05
CA ALA A 114 -13.49 9.40 -6.54
C ALA A 114 -12.24 9.36 -7.45
N CYS A 115 -12.19 8.39 -8.37
CA CYS A 115 -11.03 8.20 -9.25
C CYS A 115 -10.75 9.41 -10.17
N GLY A 116 -11.78 10.18 -10.50
CA GLY A 116 -11.67 11.41 -11.30
C GLY A 116 -10.99 12.57 -10.58
N ALA A 117 -11.01 12.61 -9.24
CA ALA A 117 -10.41 13.68 -8.44
C ALA A 117 -8.86 13.70 -8.53
N ARG A 118 -8.24 12.59 -8.91
CA ARG A 118 -6.76 12.47 -9.06
C ARG A 118 -5.98 12.82 -7.79
N ILE A 119 -6.53 12.50 -6.61
CA ILE A 119 -5.92 12.74 -5.30
C ILE A 119 -5.43 11.42 -4.70
N GLY A 120 -4.18 11.41 -4.28
CA GLY A 120 -3.56 10.35 -3.51
C GLY A 120 -2.64 10.93 -2.44
N SER A 121 -2.20 10.10 -1.53
CA SER A 121 -1.34 10.46 -0.43
C SER A 121 -0.20 9.47 -0.24
N ILE A 122 0.91 9.99 0.28
CA ILE A 122 2.03 9.20 0.76
C ILE A 122 2.26 9.60 2.23
N ALA A 123 2.41 8.62 3.09
CA ALA A 123 2.66 8.84 4.51
C ALA A 123 3.81 7.95 5.01
N SER A 124 4.71 8.54 5.78
CA SER A 124 5.78 7.85 6.49
C SER A 124 6.17 8.62 7.74
N LYS A 125 6.72 7.94 8.73
CA LYS A 125 7.35 8.57 9.90
C LYS A 125 8.79 9.01 9.63
N ASN A 126 9.40 8.54 8.56
CA ASN A 126 10.75 8.90 8.14
C ASN A 126 10.77 10.33 7.59
N GLN A 127 11.23 11.27 8.41
CA GLN A 127 11.23 12.70 8.09
C GLN A 127 12.18 13.05 6.95
N GLU A 128 13.33 12.39 6.85
CA GLU A 128 14.29 12.61 5.77
C GLU A 128 13.68 12.18 4.42
N LEU A 129 13.10 10.99 4.38
CA LEU A 129 12.40 10.48 3.21
C LEU A 129 11.26 11.41 2.80
N MET A 130 10.42 11.85 3.75
CA MET A 130 9.30 12.76 3.49
C MET A 130 9.78 14.12 2.96
N GLY A 131 10.90 14.63 3.46
CA GLY A 131 11.52 15.86 2.95
C GLY A 131 11.96 15.72 1.48
N ASN A 132 12.49 14.58 1.09
CA ASN A 132 12.88 14.32 -0.29
C ASN A 132 11.66 14.07 -1.20
N LEU A 133 10.65 13.35 -0.74
CA LEU A 133 9.39 13.17 -1.46
C LEU A 133 8.68 14.51 -1.70
N MET A 134 8.70 15.41 -0.71
CA MET A 134 8.13 16.75 -0.86
C MET A 134 8.77 17.52 -2.02
N LYS A 135 10.10 17.46 -2.18
CA LYS A 135 10.79 18.10 -3.32
C LYS A 135 10.31 17.55 -4.66
N LEU A 136 10.10 16.23 -4.76
CA LEU A 136 9.56 15.59 -5.96
C LEU A 136 8.11 16.01 -6.23
N CYS A 137 7.28 16.11 -5.19
CA CYS A 137 5.90 16.61 -5.33
C CYS A 137 5.89 18.06 -5.81
N GLN A 138 6.72 18.93 -5.24
CA GLN A 138 6.86 20.33 -5.64
C GLN A 138 7.31 20.48 -7.10
N ALA A 139 8.20 19.61 -7.58
CA ALA A 139 8.64 19.60 -8.98
C ALA A 139 7.50 19.28 -9.97
N ARG A 140 6.45 18.60 -9.52
CA ARG A 140 5.24 18.29 -10.31
C ARG A 140 4.11 19.28 -10.11
N LEU A 141 4.28 20.28 -9.28
CA LEU A 141 3.26 21.22 -8.80
C LEU A 141 2.21 20.53 -7.90
N CYS A 142 1.22 21.31 -7.44
CA CYS A 142 0.19 20.81 -6.55
C CYS A 142 -0.96 20.13 -7.32
N CYS A 143 -1.71 19.29 -6.60
CA CYS A 143 -3.03 18.85 -7.05
C CYS A 143 -4.01 20.03 -7.10
N PRO A 144 -5.13 19.93 -7.86
CA PRO A 144 -6.15 20.98 -7.89
C PRO A 144 -6.70 21.26 -6.49
N THR A 145 -6.74 22.52 -6.09
CA THR A 145 -7.12 22.92 -4.72
C THR A 145 -8.55 22.49 -4.37
N LEU A 146 -9.50 22.60 -5.31
CA LEU A 146 -10.88 22.19 -5.09
C LEU A 146 -10.99 20.68 -4.83
N ASP A 147 -10.26 19.88 -5.60
CA ASP A 147 -10.23 18.42 -5.43
C ASP A 147 -9.58 18.02 -4.10
N MET A 148 -8.55 18.76 -3.65
CA MET A 148 -7.93 18.52 -2.34
C MET A 148 -8.90 18.84 -1.19
N LEU A 149 -9.64 19.94 -1.27
CA LEU A 149 -10.65 20.31 -0.27
C LEU A 149 -11.80 19.28 -0.25
N GLY A 150 -12.29 18.88 -1.42
CA GLY A 150 -13.27 17.82 -1.55
C GLY A 150 -12.78 16.49 -0.98
N ALA A 151 -11.57 16.09 -1.31
CA ALA A 151 -10.96 14.87 -0.78
C ALA A 151 -10.81 14.90 0.75
N ALA A 152 -10.41 16.04 1.32
CA ALA A 152 -10.32 16.21 2.77
C ALA A 152 -11.68 16.06 3.45
N ALA A 153 -12.75 16.55 2.84
CA ALA A 153 -14.11 16.41 3.36
C ALA A 153 -14.60 14.95 3.40
N LEU A 154 -14.14 14.09 2.48
CA LEU A 154 -14.51 12.68 2.44
C LEU A 154 -14.09 11.91 3.70
N TYR A 155 -13.02 12.32 4.37
CA TYR A 155 -12.56 11.69 5.61
C TYR A 155 -13.44 12.01 6.83
N ASN A 156 -14.42 12.91 6.69
CA ASN A 156 -15.42 13.21 7.71
C ASN A 156 -16.72 12.42 7.52
N LEU A 157 -16.80 11.54 6.52
CA LEU A 157 -17.97 10.69 6.31
C LEU A 157 -18.13 9.71 7.47
N ASP A 158 -19.40 9.41 7.79
CA ASP A 158 -19.71 8.38 8.76
C ASP A 158 -19.17 7.02 8.29
N PRO A 159 -18.56 6.20 9.17
CA PRO A 159 -18.06 4.88 8.81
C PRO A 159 -19.10 3.97 8.11
N SER A 160 -20.38 4.13 8.39
CA SER A 160 -21.47 3.40 7.72
C SER A 160 -21.54 3.63 6.20
N TYR A 161 -20.90 4.70 5.69
CA TYR A 161 -20.78 4.93 4.25
C TYR A 161 -20.21 3.71 3.50
N PHE A 162 -19.29 2.99 4.13
CA PHE A 162 -18.68 1.82 3.50
C PHE A 162 -19.51 0.55 3.60
N ASP A 163 -20.44 0.47 4.56
CA ASP A 163 -21.20 -0.76 4.84
C ASP A 163 -22.08 -1.20 3.65
N ASP A 164 -22.79 -0.26 3.04
CA ASP A 164 -23.65 -0.56 1.90
C ASP A 164 -22.81 -0.91 0.66
N ILE A 165 -21.67 -0.25 0.48
CA ILE A 165 -20.74 -0.55 -0.62
C ILE A 165 -20.16 -1.96 -0.44
N LYS A 166 -19.76 -2.33 0.77
CA LYS A 166 -19.24 -3.68 1.09
C LYS A 166 -20.28 -4.74 0.81
N LYS A 167 -21.50 -4.58 1.31
CA LYS A 167 -22.62 -5.51 1.08
C LYS A 167 -22.89 -5.74 -0.41
N GLU A 168 -22.88 -4.67 -1.20
CA GLU A 168 -23.09 -4.78 -2.65
C GLU A 168 -21.98 -5.57 -3.35
N TYR A 169 -20.72 -5.35 -2.95
CA TYR A 169 -19.60 -6.11 -3.52
C TYR A 169 -19.54 -7.56 -3.03
N GLU A 170 -19.94 -7.84 -1.79
CA GLU A 170 -20.05 -9.21 -1.27
C GLU A 170 -21.15 -10.01 -1.99
N TYR A 171 -22.25 -9.33 -2.38
CA TYR A 171 -23.34 -9.94 -3.11
C TYR A 171 -22.97 -10.34 -4.56
N ARG A 172 -22.09 -9.60 -5.21
CA ARG A 172 -21.67 -9.81 -6.61
C ARG A 172 -20.63 -10.90 -6.76
#